data_d43a636cc8feeceee4c2dc35f222a5b5
#
_entry.id   d43a636cc8feeceee4c2dc35f222a5b5
#
_cell.length_a   1.000
_cell.length_b   1.000
_cell.length_c   1.000
_cell.angle_alpha   90.00
_cell.angle_beta   90.00
_cell.angle_gamma   90.00
#
_symmetry.space_group_name_H-M   'P 1'
#
loop_
_entity.id
_entity.type
_entity.pdbx_description
1 polymer ?
#
loop_
_entity_poly.entity_id
_entity_poly.type
_entity_poly.pdbx_seq_one_letter_code
_entity_poly.pdbx_strand_id
1 'polypeptide(L)'
;MYCRLLLKLILRDKAAWICTLVLAAAFSVPIAFNSPIYGPFFMKQGMQSFVDAFNTRAPQANGTDLSPEQQADAELARYANAALAAQTDAAFLDSAESYYALMDEGFQSGSIVGDQETNDADLAYCRALSSSGITDIPASANDLPFLSFLPYAIATAPSFLPFIPFLLSSILVLGATRPATLAAKAPAPKFRRLIQIVFSIIAAGAAMLLAGLAPGGIYALALNGFGQIGYPIAFFHDGALATTTAGNVFTTLLLALLAGGTLISVCSAVLSTATRRVLAGPLTSALLVAAPVFPLLSDSALEHNAALNLLPLAVFSPIEATGYVGCFPTEFIGSGSGSASMLAVALIYVAVLFAVGAVAARSPKQAGPAKKHHGLELLDASVGYGSTTILSIGSLFLSPGTAAGLVAPNGSGKTTLLEALSGQFPTRIHSGSLAADGISQRRSAEFAELVYLSSSGSADLYPTLSAIEHLAFVREAWKSAADIDSLCNSLGISPYLDKPTRKLSTGMKQQVKLAMAIATDCPYLILDEPLNGLDPGKRKTSCDAMRSEVARGRSVLISSHLLDDLADLTNSFYFIEAGTLVEKIKSSSQTLKQEYLDTYER
;
A
#
# COMPACT_ATOMS: atom_id res chain seq x y z
N MET A 1 0.65 -16.42 -6.24
CA MET A 1 1.47 -15.92 -7.36
C MET A 1 1.49 -14.40 -7.48
N TYR A 2 0.40 -13.72 -7.91
CA TYR A 2 0.33 -12.27 -8.15
C TYR A 2 0.79 -11.45 -6.94
N CYS A 3 0.24 -11.72 -5.75
CA CYS A 3 0.69 -11.08 -4.50
C CYS A 3 2.18 -11.34 -4.22
N ARG A 4 2.67 -12.56 -4.49
CA ARG A 4 4.08 -12.91 -4.30
C ARG A 4 5.00 -12.07 -5.20
N LEU A 5 4.60 -11.82 -6.45
CA LEU A 5 5.32 -10.93 -7.35
C LEU A 5 5.36 -9.50 -6.79
N LEU A 6 4.19 -8.94 -6.42
CA LEU A 6 4.09 -7.58 -5.92
C LEU A 6 4.87 -7.37 -4.62
N LEU A 7 4.76 -8.29 -3.66
CA LEU A 7 5.53 -8.24 -2.43
C LEU A 7 7.05 -8.31 -2.68
N LYS A 8 7.48 -9.16 -3.63
CA LYS A 8 8.89 -9.27 -4.01
C LYS A 8 9.44 -7.97 -4.63
N LEU A 9 8.62 -7.28 -5.43
CA LEU A 9 8.97 -5.97 -5.98
C LEU A 9 9.19 -4.93 -4.87
N ILE A 10 8.28 -4.88 -3.90
CA ILE A 10 8.37 -3.94 -2.77
C ILE A 10 9.59 -4.23 -1.89
N LEU A 11 9.83 -5.50 -1.53
CA LEU A 11 10.99 -5.91 -0.72
C LEU A 11 12.34 -5.59 -1.37
N ARG A 12 12.38 -5.42 -2.70
CA ARG A 12 13.56 -5.02 -3.46
C ARG A 12 13.62 -3.53 -3.79
N ASP A 13 12.60 -2.77 -3.39
CA ASP A 13 12.54 -1.33 -3.62
C ASP A 13 13.31 -0.57 -2.53
N LYS A 14 14.13 0.39 -2.95
CA LYS A 14 14.93 1.19 -2.01
C LYS A 14 14.05 2.10 -1.14
N ALA A 15 12.96 2.62 -1.69
CA ALA A 15 12.06 3.50 -0.94
C ALA A 15 11.38 2.76 0.21
N ALA A 16 11.05 1.47 0.05
CA ALA A 16 10.50 0.65 1.12
C ALA A 16 11.50 0.50 2.28
N TRP A 17 12.77 0.23 1.98
CA TRP A 17 13.82 0.13 3.00
C TRP A 17 14.10 1.46 3.71
N ILE A 18 14.16 2.56 2.96
CA ILE A 18 14.33 3.91 3.53
C ILE A 18 13.17 4.22 4.46
N CYS A 19 11.92 3.97 4.04
CA CYS A 19 10.74 4.15 4.87
C CYS A 19 10.85 3.34 6.17
N THR A 20 11.19 2.06 6.09
CA THR A 20 11.36 1.19 7.26
C THR A 20 12.44 1.72 8.21
N LEU A 21 13.59 2.19 7.70
CA LEU A 21 14.66 2.77 8.52
C LEU A 21 14.23 4.07 9.21
N VAL A 22 13.51 4.94 8.50
CA VAL A 22 12.97 6.17 9.08
C VAL A 22 11.98 5.86 10.20
N LEU A 23 11.11 4.88 10.01
CA LEU A 23 10.17 4.43 11.04
C LEU A 23 10.90 3.84 12.25
N ALA A 24 11.91 3.00 12.02
CA ALA A 24 12.72 2.42 13.08
C ALA A 24 13.42 3.50 13.92
N ALA A 25 13.96 4.52 13.27
CA ALA A 25 14.53 5.67 13.96
C ALA A 25 13.47 6.43 14.76
N ALA A 26 12.34 6.79 14.13
CA ALA A 26 11.28 7.58 14.76
C ALA A 26 10.67 6.87 15.97
N PHE A 27 10.32 5.60 15.87
CA PHE A 27 9.74 4.83 16.98
C PHE A 27 10.76 4.46 18.07
N SER A 28 12.05 4.60 17.81
CA SER A 28 13.10 4.40 18.83
C SER A 28 13.51 5.69 19.54
N VAL A 29 13.02 6.86 19.10
CA VAL A 29 13.32 8.16 19.71
C VAL A 29 13.01 8.19 21.22
N PRO A 30 11.85 7.71 21.71
CA PRO A 30 11.54 7.73 23.14
C PRO A 30 12.58 6.99 23.99
N ILE A 31 13.05 5.84 23.51
CA ILE A 31 14.11 5.05 24.19
C ILE A 31 15.43 5.84 24.16
N ALA A 32 15.81 6.36 22.98
CA ALA A 32 17.10 7.04 22.80
C ALA A 32 17.25 8.27 23.72
N PHE A 33 16.15 8.96 24.00
CA PHE A 33 16.13 10.14 24.86
C PHE A 33 15.68 9.84 26.29
N ASN A 34 15.38 8.56 26.60
CA ASN A 34 14.85 8.14 27.90
C ASN A 34 13.70 9.03 28.37
N SER A 35 12.74 9.28 27.47
CA SER A 35 11.64 10.22 27.71
C SER A 35 10.85 9.84 28.95
N PRO A 36 10.56 10.78 29.87
CA PRO A 36 9.70 10.51 31.03
C PRO A 36 8.29 10.15 30.53
N ILE A 37 7.63 9.27 31.28
CA ILE A 37 6.24 8.90 31.03
C ILE A 37 5.35 9.47 32.13
N TYR A 38 4.04 9.59 31.83
CA TYR A 38 3.08 10.00 32.86
C TYR A 38 3.03 8.96 33.99
N GLY A 39 3.01 9.44 35.20
CA GLY A 39 2.97 8.61 36.40
C GLY A 39 3.90 9.14 37.48
N PRO A 40 4.63 8.27 38.22
CA PRO A 40 5.40 8.67 39.40
C PRO A 40 6.39 9.83 39.19
N PHE A 41 6.97 9.97 37.98
CA PHE A 41 7.89 11.06 37.69
C PHE A 41 7.20 12.43 37.79
N PHE A 42 6.08 12.62 37.10
CA PHE A 42 5.35 13.89 37.12
C PHE A 42 4.63 14.11 38.43
N MET A 43 4.08 13.06 39.05
CA MET A 43 3.48 13.11 40.38
C MET A 43 4.51 13.58 41.42
N LYS A 44 5.73 13.00 41.44
CA LYS A 44 6.81 13.44 42.32
C LYS A 44 7.24 14.88 42.05
N GLN A 45 7.27 15.30 40.79
CA GLN A 45 7.59 16.67 40.44
C GLN A 45 6.53 17.66 40.95
N GLY A 46 5.24 17.32 40.81
CA GLY A 46 4.14 18.12 41.37
C GLY A 46 4.21 18.21 42.90
N MET A 47 4.39 17.08 43.56
CA MET A 47 4.56 17.02 45.05
C MET A 47 5.76 17.79 45.50
N GLN A 48 6.90 17.70 44.80
CA GLN A 48 8.12 18.49 45.14
C GLN A 48 7.84 19.97 45.01
N SER A 49 7.19 20.41 43.93
CA SER A 49 6.83 21.82 43.75
C SER A 49 5.90 22.32 44.87
N PHE A 50 4.95 21.50 45.29
CA PHE A 50 4.08 21.82 46.43
C PHE A 50 4.87 21.94 47.72
N VAL A 51 5.75 20.97 48.03
CA VAL A 51 6.61 20.97 49.24
C VAL A 51 7.53 22.20 49.27
N ASP A 52 8.13 22.58 48.15
CA ASP A 52 8.99 23.73 48.05
C ASP A 52 8.21 25.05 48.28
N ALA A 53 7.00 25.16 47.74
CA ALA A 53 6.09 26.27 47.98
C ALA A 53 5.65 26.33 49.44
N PHE A 54 5.32 25.19 50.03
CA PHE A 54 4.95 25.09 51.43
C PHE A 54 6.12 25.51 52.36
N ASN A 55 7.33 24.99 52.18
CA ASN A 55 8.51 25.33 52.94
C ASN A 55 8.89 26.82 52.83
N THR A 56 8.60 27.44 51.69
CA THR A 56 8.83 28.87 51.48
C THR A 56 7.84 29.74 52.27
N ARG A 57 6.62 29.27 52.48
CA ARG A 57 5.55 29.96 53.23
C ARG A 57 5.57 29.67 54.73
N ALA A 58 6.06 28.50 55.17
CA ALA A 58 6.03 28.00 56.53
C ALA A 58 6.87 28.78 57.57
N PRO A 59 7.98 29.51 57.28
CA PRO A 59 8.82 30.15 58.29
C PRO A 59 8.15 31.31 59.07
N GLN A 60 6.93 31.71 58.74
CA GLN A 60 6.27 32.85 59.37
C GLN A 60 5.27 32.48 60.51
N ALA A 61 5.03 31.22 60.77
CA ALA A 61 4.07 30.77 61.77
C ALA A 61 4.75 30.42 63.11
N ASN A 62 5.07 31.47 63.89
CA ASN A 62 5.56 31.32 65.29
C ASN A 62 4.41 31.18 66.33
N GLY A 63 3.34 30.49 66.01
CA GLY A 63 2.19 30.32 66.89
C GLY A 63 1.69 28.90 66.98
N THR A 64 1.23 28.50 68.14
CA THR A 64 0.72 27.16 68.47
C THR A 64 -0.66 26.83 67.89
N ASP A 65 -1.35 27.79 67.22
CA ASP A 65 -2.66 27.56 66.61
C ASP A 65 -2.57 27.83 65.10
N LEU A 66 -2.40 26.76 64.31
CA LEU A 66 -2.50 26.80 62.87
C LEU A 66 -3.97 26.96 62.44
N SER A 67 -4.25 27.80 61.44
CA SER A 67 -5.57 27.85 60.83
C SER A 67 -5.95 26.47 60.19
N PRO A 68 -7.23 26.18 60.01
CA PRO A 68 -7.64 24.90 59.37
C PRO A 68 -6.96 24.70 58.00
N GLU A 69 -6.75 25.77 57.20
CA GLU A 69 -6.04 25.74 55.93
C GLU A 69 -4.55 25.38 56.13
N GLN A 70 -3.88 25.98 57.13
CA GLN A 70 -2.48 25.68 57.43
C GLN A 70 -2.29 24.26 57.93
N GLN A 71 -3.28 23.70 58.65
CA GLN A 71 -3.26 22.30 59.07
C GLN A 71 -3.41 21.35 57.88
N ALA A 72 -4.32 21.65 56.91
CA ALA A 72 -4.47 20.87 55.71
C ALA A 72 -3.19 20.94 54.82
N ASP A 73 -2.58 22.11 54.65
CA ASP A 73 -1.31 22.27 53.89
C ASP A 73 -0.16 21.49 54.56
N ALA A 74 -0.10 21.47 55.91
CA ALA A 74 0.91 20.73 56.64
C ALA A 74 0.72 19.22 56.49
N GLU A 75 -0.54 18.73 56.46
CA GLU A 75 -0.85 17.35 56.24
C GLU A 75 -0.58 16.89 54.82
N LEU A 76 -0.91 17.71 53.81
CA LEU A 76 -0.53 17.49 52.42
C LEU A 76 1.00 17.42 52.27
N ALA A 77 1.73 18.35 52.87
CA ALA A 77 3.20 18.34 52.86
C ALA A 77 3.79 17.09 53.51
N ARG A 78 3.13 16.53 54.55
CA ARG A 78 3.54 15.29 55.17
C ARG A 78 3.42 14.12 54.22
N TYR A 79 2.28 13.99 53.51
CA TYR A 79 2.08 12.91 52.53
C TYR A 79 2.97 13.07 51.30
N ALA A 80 3.12 14.30 50.79
CA ALA A 80 4.04 14.58 49.70
C ALA A 80 5.50 14.19 50.06
N ASN A 81 5.99 14.60 51.25
CA ASN A 81 7.33 14.21 51.68
C ASN A 81 7.47 12.68 51.89
N ALA A 82 6.44 12.01 52.38
CA ALA A 82 6.46 10.55 52.53
C ALA A 82 6.52 9.86 51.14
N ALA A 83 5.76 10.34 50.15
CA ALA A 83 5.82 9.85 48.79
C ALA A 83 7.19 10.09 48.15
N LEU A 84 7.74 11.30 48.29
CA LEU A 84 9.08 11.66 47.77
C LEU A 84 10.21 10.83 48.39
N ALA A 85 10.07 10.45 49.67
CA ALA A 85 11.06 9.65 50.41
C ALA A 85 10.86 8.15 50.23
N ALA A 86 9.79 7.70 49.59
CA ALA A 86 9.46 6.29 49.43
C ALA A 86 10.54 5.53 48.67
N GLN A 87 10.98 4.40 49.24
CA GLN A 87 12.01 3.51 48.64
C GLN A 87 11.42 2.44 47.73
N THR A 88 10.10 2.22 47.79
CA THR A 88 9.37 1.23 46.99
C THR A 88 8.14 1.87 46.35
N ASP A 89 7.73 1.36 45.18
CA ASP A 89 6.55 1.85 44.50
C ASP A 89 5.27 1.65 45.31
N ALA A 90 5.17 0.58 46.11
CA ALA A 90 4.04 0.37 47.01
C ALA A 90 3.93 1.47 48.08
N ALA A 91 5.04 1.86 48.71
CA ALA A 91 5.06 2.94 49.70
C ALA A 91 4.81 4.31 49.03
N PHE A 92 5.27 4.50 47.81
CA PHE A 92 4.95 5.68 47.01
C PHE A 92 3.44 5.78 46.76
N LEU A 93 2.82 4.70 46.25
CA LEU A 93 1.38 4.69 45.93
C LEU A 93 0.52 4.96 47.16
N ASP A 94 0.81 4.36 48.31
CA ASP A 94 0.06 4.57 49.54
C ASP A 94 0.08 6.04 49.99
N SER A 95 1.26 6.64 49.95
CA SER A 95 1.45 8.05 50.29
C SER A 95 0.85 9.00 49.25
N ALA A 96 0.99 8.67 47.96
CA ALA A 96 0.45 9.46 46.85
C ALA A 96 -1.09 9.40 46.84
N GLU A 97 -1.69 8.23 47.05
CA GLU A 97 -3.14 8.10 47.17
C GLU A 97 -3.69 8.97 48.29
N SER A 98 -3.04 8.95 49.47
CA SER A 98 -3.42 9.80 50.60
C SER A 98 -3.29 11.29 50.29
N TYR A 99 -2.22 11.70 49.60
CA TYR A 99 -2.00 13.07 49.15
C TYR A 99 -3.11 13.54 48.19
N TYR A 100 -3.40 12.79 47.13
CA TYR A 100 -4.42 13.18 46.15
C TYR A 100 -5.84 13.10 46.68
N ALA A 101 -6.13 12.18 47.60
CA ALA A 101 -7.43 12.11 48.29
C ALA A 101 -7.68 13.35 49.17
N LEU A 102 -6.66 13.80 49.90
CA LEU A 102 -6.77 15.03 50.69
C LEU A 102 -6.89 16.29 49.82
N MET A 103 -6.19 16.32 48.67
CA MET A 103 -6.37 17.38 47.64
C MET A 103 -7.79 17.41 47.10
N ASP A 104 -8.41 16.25 46.80
CA ASP A 104 -9.80 16.14 46.33
C ASP A 104 -10.80 16.68 47.38
N GLU A 105 -10.62 16.34 48.67
CA GLU A 105 -11.41 16.94 49.75
C GLU A 105 -11.27 18.47 49.80
N GLY A 106 -10.07 18.99 49.54
CA GLY A 106 -9.77 20.41 49.46
C GLY A 106 -10.50 21.10 48.26
N PHE A 107 -10.54 20.47 47.12
CA PHE A 107 -11.29 20.96 45.96
C PHE A 107 -12.80 20.97 46.21
N GLN A 108 -13.34 19.89 46.81
CA GLN A 108 -14.77 19.78 47.14
C GLN A 108 -15.22 20.79 48.19
N SER A 109 -14.37 21.11 49.14
CA SER A 109 -14.65 22.15 50.16
C SER A 109 -14.39 23.56 49.69
N GLY A 110 -13.78 23.75 48.51
CA GLY A 110 -13.36 25.06 47.99
C GLY A 110 -12.15 25.65 48.71
N SER A 111 -11.45 24.91 49.54
CA SER A 111 -10.24 25.34 50.26
C SER A 111 -8.99 25.30 49.37
N ILE A 112 -9.00 24.50 48.31
CA ILE A 112 -7.92 24.40 47.33
C ILE A 112 -8.41 24.89 45.97
N VAL A 113 -7.59 25.68 45.29
CA VAL A 113 -7.83 26.14 43.93
C VAL A 113 -6.74 25.58 43.03
N GLY A 114 -7.11 24.90 41.96
CA GLY A 114 -6.16 24.32 41.03
C GLY A 114 -6.86 23.46 39.98
N ASP A 115 -6.11 22.56 39.35
CA ASP A 115 -6.63 21.63 38.35
C ASP A 115 -7.17 20.36 39.02
N GLN A 116 -8.48 20.38 39.30
CA GLN A 116 -9.19 19.25 39.92
C GLN A 116 -9.15 18.03 38.99
N GLU A 117 -9.26 18.22 37.68
CA GLU A 117 -9.33 17.14 36.71
C GLU A 117 -8.05 16.30 36.69
N THR A 118 -6.89 16.96 36.72
CA THR A 118 -5.59 16.27 36.88
C THR A 118 -5.50 15.53 38.22
N ASN A 119 -5.96 16.14 39.30
CA ASN A 119 -5.97 15.49 40.62
C ASN A 119 -6.81 14.22 40.65
N ASP A 120 -8.01 14.26 40.07
CA ASP A 120 -8.92 13.11 39.98
C ASP A 120 -8.30 11.98 39.16
N ALA A 121 -7.60 12.33 38.07
CA ALA A 121 -6.86 11.37 37.25
C ALA A 121 -5.73 10.69 38.02
N ASP A 122 -4.93 11.48 38.75
CA ASP A 122 -3.81 10.97 39.56
C ASP A 122 -4.31 10.06 40.69
N LEU A 123 -5.38 10.48 41.36
CA LEU A 123 -6.01 9.67 42.44
C LEU A 123 -6.57 8.36 41.92
N ALA A 124 -7.28 8.40 40.79
CA ALA A 124 -7.82 7.17 40.17
C ALA A 124 -6.72 6.24 39.69
N TYR A 125 -5.63 6.79 39.16
CA TYR A 125 -4.46 6.01 38.74
C TYR A 125 -3.79 5.31 39.95
N CYS A 126 -3.55 6.03 41.07
CA CYS A 126 -3.02 5.47 42.29
C CYS A 126 -3.93 4.32 42.82
N ARG A 127 -5.25 4.56 42.89
CA ARG A 127 -6.23 3.56 43.36
C ARG A 127 -6.26 2.34 42.44
N ALA A 128 -6.21 2.51 41.13
CA ALA A 128 -6.19 1.41 40.19
C ALA A 128 -4.94 0.54 40.32
N LEU A 129 -3.77 1.15 40.50
CA LEU A 129 -2.52 0.42 40.74
C LEU A 129 -2.52 -0.30 42.09
N SER A 130 -2.90 0.37 43.17
CA SER A 130 -3.01 -0.19 44.51
C SER A 130 -3.96 -1.40 44.55
N SER A 131 -5.14 -1.26 43.91
CA SER A 131 -6.15 -2.34 43.89
C SER A 131 -5.75 -3.54 43.02
N SER A 132 -4.92 -3.33 42.00
CA SER A 132 -4.43 -4.41 41.12
C SER A 132 -3.20 -5.15 41.71
N GLY A 133 -2.61 -4.66 42.80
CA GLY A 133 -1.40 -5.22 43.40
C GLY A 133 -0.14 -5.06 42.57
N ILE A 134 -0.15 -4.12 41.64
CA ILE A 134 1.01 -3.80 40.80
C ILE A 134 1.95 -2.87 41.56
N THR A 135 3.19 -3.31 41.73
CA THR A 135 4.21 -2.61 42.52
C THR A 135 5.41 -2.15 41.67
N ASP A 136 5.44 -2.47 40.39
CA ASP A 136 6.52 -2.10 39.47
C ASP A 136 5.96 -1.10 38.46
N ILE A 137 6.27 0.19 38.66
CA ILE A 137 5.70 1.29 37.91
C ILE A 137 6.80 1.89 37.03
N PRO A 138 6.66 1.84 35.69
CA PRO A 138 7.64 2.43 34.80
C PRO A 138 7.78 3.94 35.04
N ALA A 139 9.01 4.43 35.13
CA ALA A 139 9.32 5.85 35.31
C ALA A 139 9.66 6.56 33.98
N SER A 140 10.13 5.81 33.02
CA SER A 140 10.60 6.33 31.73
C SER A 140 10.30 5.37 30.59
N ALA A 141 10.49 5.84 29.35
CA ALA A 141 10.32 5.02 28.15
C ALA A 141 11.22 3.77 28.14
N ASN A 142 12.38 3.82 28.81
CA ASN A 142 13.30 2.69 28.88
C ASN A 142 12.81 1.59 29.82
N ASP A 143 11.91 1.90 30.74
CA ASP A 143 11.36 0.97 31.71
C ASP A 143 10.06 0.32 31.22
N LEU A 144 9.51 0.79 30.10
CA LEU A 144 8.25 0.28 29.56
C LEU A 144 8.40 -1.16 29.06
N PRO A 145 7.55 -2.10 29.51
CA PRO A 145 7.47 -3.42 28.90
C PRO A 145 6.85 -3.36 27.50
N PHE A 146 7.06 -4.42 26.70
CA PHE A 146 6.64 -4.49 25.29
C PHE A 146 5.19 -4.05 25.06
N LEU A 147 4.27 -4.51 25.89
CA LEU A 147 2.83 -4.25 25.74
C LEU A 147 2.47 -2.78 25.89
N SER A 148 3.17 -2.04 26.72
CA SER A 148 2.97 -0.59 26.95
C SER A 148 3.86 0.25 26.02
N PHE A 149 5.05 -0.24 25.66
CA PHE A 149 6.00 0.48 24.82
C PHE A 149 5.44 0.73 23.41
N LEU A 150 4.80 -0.27 22.76
CA LEU A 150 4.28 -0.09 21.40
C LEU A 150 3.21 1.01 21.30
N PRO A 151 2.18 1.04 22.15
CA PRO A 151 1.24 2.16 22.18
C PRO A 151 1.94 3.51 22.44
N TYR A 152 2.87 3.54 23.39
CA TYR A 152 3.63 4.74 23.73
C TYR A 152 4.45 5.28 22.53
N ALA A 153 5.19 4.42 21.84
CA ALA A 153 5.98 4.80 20.68
C ALA A 153 5.12 5.34 19.52
N ILE A 154 3.92 4.82 19.37
CA ILE A 154 2.96 5.31 18.35
C ILE A 154 2.33 6.63 18.79
N ALA A 155 2.00 6.79 20.08
CA ALA A 155 1.40 8.00 20.63
C ALA A 155 2.36 9.21 20.59
N THR A 156 3.66 8.96 20.83
CA THR A 156 4.70 10.02 20.81
C THR A 156 5.13 10.41 19.40
N ALA A 157 4.80 9.62 18.40
CA ALA A 157 5.06 9.92 17.00
C ALA A 157 3.89 10.69 16.37
N PRO A 158 4.12 11.49 15.31
CA PRO A 158 3.03 12.10 14.57
C PRO A 158 1.98 11.07 14.13
N SER A 159 0.69 11.34 14.33
CA SER A 159 -0.42 10.40 14.12
C SER A 159 -0.47 9.78 12.71
N PHE A 160 -0.01 10.51 11.69
CA PHE A 160 0.08 10.03 10.32
C PHE A 160 1.23 9.03 10.06
N LEU A 161 2.26 9.02 10.92
CA LEU A 161 3.50 8.26 10.68
C LEU A 161 3.29 6.74 10.53
N PRO A 162 2.47 6.07 11.36
CA PRO A 162 2.20 4.64 11.22
C PRO A 162 1.52 4.25 9.89
N PHE A 163 0.91 5.21 9.19
CA PHE A 163 0.17 4.99 7.94
C PHE A 163 0.99 5.23 6.67
N ILE A 164 2.16 5.89 6.78
CA ILE A 164 3.08 6.12 5.65
C ILE A 164 3.45 4.81 4.91
N PRO A 165 3.73 3.67 5.59
CA PRO A 165 4.02 2.41 4.91
C PRO A 165 2.92 1.94 3.97
N PHE A 166 1.65 2.12 4.35
CA PHE A 166 0.49 1.75 3.52
C PHE A 166 0.35 2.67 2.30
N LEU A 167 0.58 3.98 2.47
CA LEU A 167 0.60 4.94 1.37
C LEU A 167 1.71 4.63 0.37
N LEU A 168 2.94 4.40 0.85
CA LEU A 168 4.07 4.04 0.00
C LEU A 168 3.82 2.71 -0.73
N SER A 169 3.34 1.68 0.00
CA SER A 169 2.98 0.40 -0.60
C SER A 169 1.92 0.56 -1.69
N SER A 170 0.94 1.44 -1.50
CA SER A 170 -0.09 1.70 -2.50
C SER A 170 0.50 2.28 -3.80
N ILE A 171 1.43 3.23 -3.69
CA ILE A 171 2.13 3.82 -4.85
C ILE A 171 2.95 2.77 -5.59
N LEU A 172 3.72 1.94 -4.87
CA LEU A 172 4.59 0.92 -5.45
C LEU A 172 3.77 -0.19 -6.12
N VAL A 173 2.73 -0.72 -5.46
CA VAL A 173 1.86 -1.78 -5.99
C VAL A 173 1.10 -1.29 -7.22
N LEU A 174 0.46 -0.12 -7.12
CA LEU A 174 -0.32 0.43 -8.24
C LEU A 174 0.60 0.82 -9.41
N GLY A 175 1.80 1.31 -9.13
CA GLY A 175 2.83 1.55 -10.14
C GLY A 175 3.24 0.27 -10.89
N ALA A 176 3.39 -0.85 -10.16
CA ALA A 176 3.71 -2.15 -10.74
C ALA A 176 2.56 -2.80 -11.53
N THR A 177 1.32 -2.31 -11.38
CA THR A 177 0.12 -2.84 -12.04
C THR A 177 -0.45 -1.93 -13.13
N ARG A 178 0.35 -0.98 -13.64
CA ARG A 178 -0.05 -0.12 -14.78
C ARG A 178 -0.40 -0.95 -16.02
N PRO A 179 -1.28 -0.48 -16.90
CA PRO A 179 -1.77 -1.27 -18.05
C PRO A 179 -0.68 -1.90 -18.92
N ALA A 180 0.46 -1.23 -19.10
CA ALA A 180 1.56 -1.73 -19.91
C ALA A 180 2.46 -2.76 -19.21
N THR A 181 2.30 -2.99 -17.90
CA THR A 181 3.19 -3.90 -17.14
C THR A 181 2.78 -5.35 -17.27
N LEU A 182 3.72 -6.25 -17.02
CA LEU A 182 3.51 -7.70 -17.04
C LEU A 182 2.37 -8.14 -16.09
N ALA A 183 2.29 -7.59 -14.89
CA ALA A 183 1.23 -7.91 -13.93
C ALA A 183 -0.16 -7.51 -14.45
N ALA A 184 -0.27 -6.41 -15.20
CA ALA A 184 -1.54 -6.00 -15.78
C ALA A 184 -1.98 -6.89 -16.96
N LYS A 185 -1.05 -7.49 -17.66
CA LYS A 185 -1.30 -8.41 -18.78
C LYS A 185 -1.80 -9.78 -18.34
N ALA A 186 -1.46 -10.22 -17.12
CA ALA A 186 -1.80 -11.55 -16.62
C ALA A 186 -3.31 -11.83 -16.66
N PRO A 187 -3.75 -13.01 -17.11
CA PRO A 187 -5.17 -13.37 -17.20
C PRO A 187 -5.76 -13.55 -15.81
N ALA A 188 -6.53 -12.56 -15.36
CA ALA A 188 -7.22 -12.62 -14.08
C ALA A 188 -8.51 -11.78 -14.13
N PRO A 189 -9.63 -12.27 -13.54
CA PRO A 189 -10.84 -11.47 -13.39
C PRO A 189 -10.52 -10.16 -12.64
N LYS A 190 -11.11 -9.04 -13.11
CA LYS A 190 -10.84 -7.70 -12.55
C LYS A 190 -11.04 -7.64 -11.03
N PHE A 191 -12.10 -8.29 -10.53
CA PHE A 191 -12.39 -8.34 -9.09
C PHE A 191 -11.30 -9.09 -8.30
N ARG A 192 -10.88 -10.26 -8.80
CA ARG A 192 -9.77 -11.02 -8.17
C ARG A 192 -8.49 -10.21 -8.15
N ARG A 193 -8.20 -9.47 -9.22
CA ARG A 193 -7.04 -8.57 -9.31
C ARG A 193 -7.13 -7.45 -8.26
N LEU A 194 -8.31 -6.84 -8.10
CA LEU A 194 -8.53 -5.80 -7.07
C LEU A 194 -8.22 -6.34 -5.67
N ILE A 195 -8.76 -7.52 -5.31
CA ILE A 195 -8.48 -8.17 -4.02
C ILE A 195 -6.97 -8.39 -3.83
N GLN A 196 -6.28 -8.88 -4.87
CA GLN A 196 -4.84 -9.15 -4.81
C GLN A 196 -4.01 -7.87 -4.65
N ILE A 197 -4.41 -6.77 -5.28
CA ILE A 197 -3.79 -5.45 -5.11
C ILE A 197 -3.97 -4.97 -3.66
N VAL A 198 -5.21 -4.95 -3.15
CA VAL A 198 -5.53 -4.54 -1.78
C VAL A 198 -4.73 -5.37 -0.76
N PHE A 199 -4.77 -6.69 -0.88
CA PHE A 199 -4.02 -7.59 0.00
C PHE A 199 -2.51 -7.32 -0.05
N SER A 200 -1.94 -7.06 -1.23
CA SER A 200 -0.51 -6.78 -1.38
C SER A 200 -0.11 -5.46 -0.72
N ILE A 201 -0.97 -4.43 -0.80
CA ILE A 201 -0.73 -3.14 -0.12
C ILE A 201 -0.77 -3.33 1.40
N ILE A 202 -1.79 -4.02 1.92
CA ILE A 202 -1.93 -4.30 3.37
C ILE A 202 -0.71 -5.08 3.88
N ALA A 203 -0.37 -6.19 3.22
CA ALA A 203 0.73 -7.05 3.65
C ALA A 203 2.09 -6.34 3.65
N ALA A 204 2.36 -5.54 2.61
CA ALA A 204 3.60 -4.79 2.51
C ALA A 204 3.66 -3.63 3.51
N GLY A 205 2.56 -2.87 3.65
CA GLY A 205 2.46 -1.78 4.63
C GLY A 205 2.63 -2.28 6.06
N ALA A 206 1.93 -3.35 6.41
CA ALA A 206 2.05 -3.98 7.72
C ALA A 206 3.47 -4.52 7.98
N ALA A 207 4.11 -5.16 6.99
CA ALA A 207 5.48 -5.66 7.14
C ALA A 207 6.49 -4.52 7.37
N MET A 208 6.36 -3.40 6.66
CA MET A 208 7.23 -2.23 6.87
C MET A 208 6.98 -1.58 8.24
N LEU A 209 5.72 -1.47 8.68
CA LEU A 209 5.37 -0.92 9.99
C LEU A 209 5.93 -1.80 11.11
N LEU A 210 5.71 -3.12 11.05
CA LEU A 210 6.23 -4.07 12.02
C LEU A 210 7.77 -4.05 12.08
N ALA A 211 8.43 -3.99 10.92
CA ALA A 211 9.89 -3.89 10.86
C ALA A 211 10.40 -2.55 11.42
N GLY A 212 9.63 -1.45 11.27
CA GLY A 212 9.94 -0.16 11.87
C GLY A 212 9.77 -0.15 13.40
N LEU A 213 8.75 -0.84 13.93
CA LEU A 213 8.52 -0.97 15.37
C LEU A 213 9.44 -2.01 16.05
N ALA A 214 10.02 -2.94 15.28
CA ALA A 214 10.77 -4.07 15.81
C ALA A 214 11.96 -3.67 16.68
N PRO A 215 12.83 -2.72 16.35
CA PRO A 215 13.98 -2.40 17.18
C PRO A 215 13.59 -1.99 18.61
N GLY A 216 12.67 -1.04 18.76
CA GLY A 216 12.18 -0.61 20.07
C GLY A 216 11.39 -1.69 20.79
N GLY A 217 10.53 -2.42 20.07
CA GLY A 217 9.77 -3.53 20.64
C GLY A 217 10.65 -4.69 21.14
N ILE A 218 11.71 -5.04 20.41
CA ILE A 218 12.68 -6.05 20.83
C ILE A 218 13.47 -5.58 22.05
N TYR A 219 13.88 -4.31 22.07
CA TYR A 219 14.54 -3.71 23.23
C TYR A 219 13.66 -3.81 24.47
N ALA A 220 12.41 -3.33 24.42
CA ALA A 220 11.46 -3.38 25.53
C ALA A 220 11.20 -4.83 25.98
N LEU A 221 11.00 -5.74 25.05
CA LEU A 221 10.77 -7.17 25.37
C LEU A 221 11.98 -7.82 26.05
N ALA A 222 13.19 -7.51 25.60
CA ALA A 222 14.42 -8.13 26.13
C ALA A 222 14.80 -7.63 27.51
N LEU A 223 14.57 -6.35 27.81
CA LEU A 223 14.95 -5.74 29.09
C LEU A 223 13.83 -5.76 30.12
N ASN A 224 12.59 -5.46 29.70
CA ASN A 224 11.45 -5.25 30.60
C ASN A 224 10.37 -6.33 30.46
N GLY A 225 10.58 -7.32 29.58
CA GLY A 225 9.63 -8.39 29.35
C GLY A 225 8.39 -7.97 28.57
N PHE A 226 7.40 -8.87 28.55
CA PHE A 226 6.16 -8.63 27.78
C PHE A 226 5.25 -7.60 28.43
N GLY A 227 5.22 -7.53 29.76
CA GLY A 227 4.33 -6.70 30.55
C GLY A 227 3.04 -7.41 30.96
N GLN A 228 2.29 -6.78 31.87
CA GLN A 228 1.04 -7.30 32.41
C GLN A 228 -0.13 -6.81 31.56
N ILE A 229 -0.95 -7.74 31.06
CA ILE A 229 -2.15 -7.43 30.25
C ILE A 229 -3.14 -6.58 31.04
N GLY A 230 -3.27 -6.87 32.34
CA GLY A 230 -4.17 -6.17 33.27
C GLY A 230 -3.63 -4.86 33.83
N TYR A 231 -2.45 -4.38 33.40
CA TYR A 231 -1.90 -3.10 33.88
C TYR A 231 -2.90 -1.97 33.65
N PRO A 232 -3.33 -1.22 34.71
CA PRO A 232 -4.38 -0.23 34.61
C PRO A 232 -3.90 1.02 33.88
N ILE A 233 -4.75 1.53 32.98
CA ILE A 233 -4.57 2.78 32.28
C ILE A 233 -5.83 3.60 32.48
N ALA A 234 -5.69 4.83 32.98
CA ALA A 234 -6.79 5.75 33.13
C ALA A 234 -7.12 6.40 31.78
N PHE A 235 -8.40 6.73 31.53
CA PHE A 235 -8.85 7.46 30.36
C PHE A 235 -10.12 8.25 30.69
N PHE A 236 -10.35 9.35 29.98
CA PHE A 236 -11.58 10.12 30.10
C PHE A 236 -12.59 9.64 29.05
N HIS A 237 -13.85 9.48 29.47
CA HIS A 237 -14.96 9.15 28.60
C HIS A 237 -16.19 9.95 29.02
N ASP A 238 -16.74 10.75 28.12
CA ASP A 238 -17.88 11.64 28.39
C ASP A 238 -17.70 12.54 29.62
N GLY A 239 -16.50 13.04 29.86
CA GLY A 239 -16.15 13.88 31.01
C GLY A 239 -16.03 13.12 32.34
N ALA A 240 -16.13 11.80 32.33
CA ALA A 240 -15.93 10.95 33.49
C ALA A 240 -14.63 10.15 33.35
N LEU A 241 -13.88 10.06 34.45
CA LEU A 241 -12.70 9.23 34.50
C LEU A 241 -13.06 7.75 34.60
N ALA A 242 -12.47 6.94 33.73
CA ALA A 242 -12.61 5.49 33.70
C ALA A 242 -11.23 4.81 33.66
N THR A 243 -11.19 3.54 33.96
CA THR A 243 -9.97 2.74 33.85
C THR A 243 -10.13 1.63 32.83
N THR A 244 -9.06 1.40 32.06
CA THR A 244 -8.94 0.29 31.12
C THR A 244 -7.63 -0.46 31.39
N THR A 245 -7.29 -1.43 30.57
CA THR A 245 -6.06 -2.21 30.72
C THR A 245 -5.10 -1.98 29.55
N ALA A 246 -3.80 -2.15 29.79
CA ALA A 246 -2.78 -2.08 28.74
C ALA A 246 -3.07 -3.05 27.57
N GLY A 247 -3.63 -4.22 27.88
CA GLY A 247 -4.08 -5.17 26.85
C GLY A 247 -5.20 -4.62 25.96
N ASN A 248 -6.16 -3.90 26.54
CA ASN A 248 -7.22 -3.26 25.76
C ASN A 248 -6.69 -2.13 24.90
N VAL A 249 -5.81 -1.28 25.43
CA VAL A 249 -5.16 -0.20 24.68
C VAL A 249 -4.38 -0.76 23.50
N PHE A 250 -3.54 -1.77 23.75
CA PHE A 250 -2.77 -2.44 22.71
C PHE A 250 -3.66 -3.04 21.62
N THR A 251 -4.73 -3.73 22.03
CA THR A 251 -5.66 -4.37 21.08
C THR A 251 -6.42 -3.33 20.25
N THR A 252 -6.93 -2.27 20.89
CA THR A 252 -7.64 -1.19 20.19
C THR A 252 -6.73 -0.50 19.18
N LEU A 253 -5.51 -0.18 19.56
CA LEU A 253 -4.53 0.43 18.68
C LEU A 253 -4.18 -0.47 17.49
N LEU A 254 -3.96 -1.76 17.74
CA LEU A 254 -3.71 -2.73 16.68
C LEU A 254 -4.88 -2.80 15.68
N LEU A 255 -6.11 -2.84 16.18
CA LEU A 255 -7.31 -2.84 15.34
C LEU A 255 -7.47 -1.54 14.56
N ALA A 256 -7.17 -0.39 15.16
CA ALA A 256 -7.20 0.90 14.48
C ALA A 256 -6.16 0.98 13.35
N LEU A 257 -4.93 0.55 13.59
CA LEU A 257 -3.88 0.49 12.56
C LEU A 257 -4.26 -0.43 11.41
N LEU A 258 -4.85 -1.59 11.70
CA LEU A 258 -5.35 -2.52 10.68
C LEU A 258 -6.52 -1.92 9.89
N ALA A 259 -7.46 -1.28 10.57
CA ALA A 259 -8.61 -0.62 9.93
C ALA A 259 -8.18 0.54 9.04
N GLY A 260 -7.32 1.43 9.54
CA GLY A 260 -6.77 2.56 8.78
C GLY A 260 -5.93 2.11 7.59
N GLY A 261 -5.03 1.14 7.80
CA GLY A 261 -4.22 0.54 6.74
C GLY A 261 -5.09 -0.14 5.66
N THR A 262 -6.17 -0.81 6.07
CA THR A 262 -7.14 -1.41 5.15
C THR A 262 -7.92 -0.35 4.38
N LEU A 263 -8.37 0.71 5.04
CA LEU A 263 -9.07 1.83 4.41
C LEU A 263 -8.20 2.52 3.35
N ILE A 264 -6.94 2.83 3.67
CA ILE A 264 -5.96 3.36 2.72
C ILE A 264 -5.82 2.43 1.51
N SER A 265 -5.67 1.14 1.76
CA SER A 265 -5.43 0.14 0.72
C SER A 265 -6.61 0.01 -0.23
N VAL A 266 -7.83 -0.06 0.30
CA VAL A 266 -9.06 -0.16 -0.50
C VAL A 266 -9.34 1.15 -1.25
N CYS A 267 -9.25 2.29 -0.57
CA CYS A 267 -9.41 3.61 -1.18
C CYS A 267 -8.42 3.81 -2.34
N SER A 268 -7.13 3.54 -2.09
CA SER A 268 -6.08 3.66 -3.11
C SER A 268 -6.35 2.75 -4.31
N ALA A 269 -6.68 1.48 -4.08
CA ALA A 269 -6.91 0.52 -5.15
C ALA A 269 -8.17 0.85 -5.96
N VAL A 270 -9.29 1.15 -5.29
CA VAL A 270 -10.58 1.43 -5.95
C VAL A 270 -10.53 2.71 -6.76
N LEU A 271 -10.08 3.83 -6.18
CA LEU A 271 -10.03 5.11 -6.88
C LEU A 271 -9.04 5.11 -8.03
N SER A 272 -7.86 4.49 -7.87
CA SER A 272 -6.89 4.39 -8.95
C SER A 272 -7.40 3.52 -10.12
N THR A 273 -8.12 2.43 -9.81
CA THR A 273 -8.71 1.57 -10.85
C THR A 273 -9.91 2.24 -11.54
N ALA A 274 -10.77 2.93 -10.79
CA ALA A 274 -11.94 3.64 -11.33
C ALA A 274 -11.54 4.82 -12.21
N THR A 275 -10.58 5.64 -11.77
CA THR A 275 -10.10 6.81 -12.51
C THR A 275 -9.06 6.48 -13.59
N ARG A 276 -8.52 5.26 -13.58
CA ARG A 276 -7.39 4.82 -14.41
C ARG A 276 -6.11 5.66 -14.19
N ARG A 277 -6.01 6.36 -13.07
CA ARG A 277 -4.84 7.17 -12.67
C ARG A 277 -4.20 6.57 -11.44
N VAL A 278 -2.95 6.14 -11.56
CA VAL A 278 -2.20 5.45 -10.50
C VAL A 278 -2.16 6.22 -9.18
N LEU A 279 -1.96 7.54 -9.25
CA LEU A 279 -1.80 8.38 -8.07
C LEU A 279 -3.13 8.90 -7.49
N ALA A 280 -4.28 8.74 -8.18
CA ALA A 280 -5.53 9.30 -7.69
C ALA A 280 -5.92 8.74 -6.31
N GLY A 281 -5.84 7.43 -6.15
CA GLY A 281 -6.15 6.78 -4.88
C GLY A 281 -5.15 7.08 -3.76
N PRO A 282 -3.83 6.90 -3.96
CA PRO A 282 -2.83 7.24 -2.95
C PRO A 282 -2.87 8.70 -2.49
N LEU A 283 -3.09 9.66 -3.40
CA LEU A 283 -3.22 11.08 -3.04
C LEU A 283 -4.48 11.34 -2.21
N THR A 284 -5.62 10.75 -2.57
CA THR A 284 -6.85 10.86 -1.76
C THR A 284 -6.65 10.24 -0.38
N SER A 285 -6.01 9.08 -0.31
CA SER A 285 -5.70 8.43 0.96
C SER A 285 -4.73 9.26 1.81
N ALA A 286 -3.75 9.92 1.20
CA ALA A 286 -2.83 10.81 1.90
C ALA A 286 -3.55 12.03 2.50
N LEU A 287 -4.54 12.59 1.80
CA LEU A 287 -5.37 13.66 2.34
C LEU A 287 -6.19 13.20 3.55
N LEU A 288 -6.74 11.98 3.53
CA LEU A 288 -7.46 11.41 4.67
C LEU A 288 -6.55 11.20 5.89
N VAL A 289 -5.33 10.69 5.67
CA VAL A 289 -4.33 10.47 6.74
C VAL A 289 -3.83 11.78 7.32
N ALA A 290 -3.70 12.83 6.51
CA ALA A 290 -3.25 14.14 6.95
C ALA A 290 -4.38 14.99 7.58
N ALA A 291 -5.64 14.59 7.40
CA ALA A 291 -6.79 15.39 7.85
C ALA A 291 -6.77 15.75 9.34
N PRO A 292 -6.41 14.85 10.27
CA PRO A 292 -6.33 15.18 11.70
C PRO A 292 -5.31 16.26 12.05
N VAL A 293 -4.29 16.50 11.20
CA VAL A 293 -3.27 17.53 11.41
C VAL A 293 -3.82 18.95 11.15
N PHE A 294 -4.94 19.06 10.43
CA PHE A 294 -5.53 20.36 10.11
C PHE A 294 -6.45 20.85 11.24
N PRO A 295 -6.31 22.12 11.71
CA PRO A 295 -7.10 22.66 12.82
C PRO A 295 -8.62 22.58 12.66
N LEU A 296 -9.12 22.60 11.40
CA LEU A 296 -10.55 22.47 11.08
C LEU A 296 -11.11 21.05 11.30
N LEU A 297 -10.24 20.06 11.44
CA LEU A 297 -10.55 18.64 11.61
C LEU A 297 -9.86 18.10 12.87
N SER A 298 -9.36 18.98 13.73
CA SER A 298 -8.78 18.66 15.03
C SER A 298 -9.85 18.17 16.01
N ASP A 299 -9.45 17.58 17.11
CA ASP A 299 -10.33 16.98 18.11
C ASP A 299 -11.40 17.95 18.61
N SER A 300 -11.06 19.22 18.86
CA SER A 300 -12.03 20.25 19.23
C SER A 300 -13.10 20.51 18.16
N ALA A 301 -12.80 20.34 16.87
CA ALA A 301 -13.78 20.45 15.81
C ALA A 301 -14.66 19.18 15.69
N LEU A 302 -14.09 18.01 15.97
CA LEU A 302 -14.82 16.74 16.02
C LEU A 302 -15.81 16.70 17.18
N GLU A 303 -15.44 17.22 18.33
CA GLU A 303 -16.32 17.36 19.52
C GLU A 303 -17.55 18.21 19.26
N HIS A 304 -17.40 19.31 18.52
CA HIS A 304 -18.48 20.27 18.28
C HIS A 304 -19.34 19.95 17.04
N ASN A 305 -18.95 18.97 16.23
CA ASN A 305 -19.67 18.67 14.98
C ASN A 305 -19.89 17.17 14.77
N ALA A 306 -21.06 16.68 15.22
CA ALA A 306 -21.46 15.29 15.08
C ALA A 306 -21.38 14.75 13.63
N ALA A 307 -21.47 15.61 12.62
CA ALA A 307 -21.34 15.18 11.22
C ALA A 307 -19.91 14.76 10.85
N LEU A 308 -18.90 15.31 11.51
CA LEU A 308 -17.49 14.92 11.28
C LEU A 308 -17.21 13.52 11.85
N ASN A 309 -17.93 13.10 12.89
CA ASN A 309 -17.82 11.74 13.46
C ASN A 309 -18.32 10.65 12.50
N LEU A 310 -19.06 11.02 11.44
CA LEU A 310 -19.40 10.10 10.36
C LEU A 310 -18.24 9.86 9.38
N LEU A 311 -17.19 10.68 9.41
CA LEU A 311 -16.00 10.48 8.61
C LEU A 311 -15.04 9.52 9.34
N PRO A 312 -14.28 8.68 8.61
CA PRO A 312 -13.39 7.71 9.22
C PRO A 312 -12.05 8.35 9.66
N LEU A 313 -12.09 9.58 10.18
CA LEU A 313 -10.88 10.36 10.53
C LEU A 313 -10.26 9.88 11.84
N ALA A 314 -11.08 9.53 12.82
CA ALA A 314 -10.65 9.07 14.13
C ALA A 314 -9.72 7.83 14.07
N VAL A 315 -9.83 7.01 13.02
CA VAL A 315 -8.95 5.84 12.85
C VAL A 315 -7.50 6.23 12.57
N PHE A 316 -7.24 7.46 12.09
CA PHE A 316 -5.91 7.99 11.82
C PHE A 316 -5.29 8.76 13.02
N SER A 317 -6.07 8.97 14.08
CA SER A 317 -5.63 9.49 15.37
C SER A 317 -6.18 8.61 16.50
N PRO A 318 -5.82 7.32 16.55
CA PRO A 318 -6.50 6.36 17.43
C PRO A 318 -6.28 6.61 18.92
N ILE A 319 -5.16 7.20 19.30
CA ILE A 319 -4.86 7.53 20.70
C ILE A 319 -5.76 8.70 21.14
N GLU A 320 -5.79 9.76 20.39
CA GLU A 320 -6.62 10.95 20.64
C GLU A 320 -8.11 10.58 20.65
N ALA A 321 -8.54 9.78 19.67
CA ALA A 321 -9.92 9.35 19.55
C ALA A 321 -10.41 8.46 20.71
N THR A 322 -9.53 7.80 21.43
CA THR A 322 -9.86 6.92 22.56
C THR A 322 -9.71 7.60 23.92
N GLY A 323 -9.06 8.78 23.97
CA GLY A 323 -8.87 9.53 25.21
C GLY A 323 -8.02 8.82 26.26
N TYR A 324 -7.10 7.92 25.87
CA TYR A 324 -6.23 7.21 26.82
C TYR A 324 -5.25 8.15 27.52
N VAL A 325 -5.23 8.07 28.85
CA VAL A 325 -4.33 8.80 29.75
C VAL A 325 -3.49 7.79 30.52
N GLY A 326 -2.36 8.17 31.02
CA GLY A 326 -1.50 7.29 31.81
C GLY A 326 -0.12 7.17 31.16
N CYS A 327 0.38 6.03 30.78
CA CYS A 327 1.74 5.89 30.23
C CYS A 327 2.03 6.74 28.96
N PHE A 328 1.12 7.65 28.56
CA PHE A 328 1.24 8.57 27.44
C PHE A 328 1.65 9.98 27.90
N PRO A 329 2.31 10.79 27.04
CA PRO A 329 2.60 12.17 27.38
C PRO A 329 1.28 12.92 27.69
N THR A 330 1.32 13.68 28.75
CA THR A 330 0.24 14.47 29.33
C THR A 330 -0.39 15.39 28.32
N GLU A 331 -1.65 15.43 28.18
CA GLU A 331 -2.53 16.39 27.50
C GLU A 331 -3.57 15.76 26.57
N PHE A 332 -3.73 14.43 26.59
CA PHE A 332 -4.81 13.80 25.86
C PHE A 332 -6.08 13.70 26.73
N ILE A 333 -6.71 14.85 26.95
CA ILE A 333 -8.08 14.93 27.43
C ILE A 333 -8.94 15.05 26.17
N GLY A 334 -9.22 13.92 25.54
CA GLY A 334 -10.15 13.85 24.42
C GLY A 334 -11.44 13.18 24.88
N SER A 335 -12.58 13.79 24.67
CA SER A 335 -13.89 13.13 24.72
C SER A 335 -13.99 12.20 23.51
N GLY A 336 -13.36 11.04 23.60
CA GLY A 336 -13.28 10.10 22.48
C GLY A 336 -14.66 9.54 22.11
N SER A 337 -14.94 9.45 20.83
CA SER A 337 -16.11 8.75 20.27
C SER A 337 -16.18 7.25 20.61
N GLY A 338 -15.24 6.76 21.42
CA GLY A 338 -15.07 5.38 21.81
C GLY A 338 -14.48 4.49 20.71
N SER A 339 -13.68 3.54 21.11
CA SER A 339 -12.98 2.63 20.18
C SER A 339 -13.94 1.85 19.25
N ALA A 340 -15.12 1.50 19.74
CA ALA A 340 -16.09 0.72 18.96
C ALA A 340 -16.72 1.53 17.81
N SER A 341 -17.07 2.79 18.03
CA SER A 341 -17.64 3.66 16.99
C SER A 341 -16.61 4.00 15.91
N MET A 342 -15.38 4.32 16.29
CA MET A 342 -14.26 4.55 15.38
C MET A 342 -14.05 3.36 14.42
N LEU A 343 -13.98 2.14 14.96
CA LEU A 343 -13.79 0.93 14.16
C LEU A 343 -15.00 0.63 13.28
N ALA A 344 -16.22 0.82 13.80
CA ALA A 344 -17.46 0.60 13.04
C ALA A 344 -17.55 1.52 11.81
N VAL A 345 -17.27 2.81 11.98
CA VAL A 345 -17.25 3.78 10.88
C VAL A 345 -16.21 3.38 9.83
N ALA A 346 -14.98 3.08 10.24
CA ALA A 346 -13.93 2.65 9.31
C ALA A 346 -14.33 1.40 8.52
N LEU A 347 -14.92 0.39 9.17
CA LEU A 347 -15.38 -0.84 8.52
C LEU A 347 -16.52 -0.58 7.52
N ILE A 348 -17.46 0.32 7.84
CA ILE A 348 -18.53 0.72 6.92
C ILE A 348 -17.92 1.33 5.65
N TYR A 349 -16.96 2.26 5.78
CA TYR A 349 -16.30 2.85 4.62
C TYR A 349 -15.53 1.84 3.79
N VAL A 350 -14.81 0.91 4.43
CA VAL A 350 -14.13 -0.20 3.74
C VAL A 350 -15.14 -1.04 2.95
N ALA A 351 -16.27 -1.39 3.56
CA ALA A 351 -17.31 -2.20 2.90
C ALA A 351 -17.94 -1.45 1.71
N VAL A 352 -18.27 -0.18 1.87
CA VAL A 352 -18.84 0.66 0.79
C VAL A 352 -17.85 0.81 -0.37
N LEU A 353 -16.60 1.17 -0.10
CA LEU A 353 -15.57 1.31 -1.12
C LEU A 353 -15.33 -0.02 -1.85
N PHE A 354 -15.30 -1.13 -1.11
CA PHE A 354 -15.13 -2.45 -1.70
C PHE A 354 -16.32 -2.84 -2.58
N ALA A 355 -17.55 -2.51 -2.18
CA ALA A 355 -18.75 -2.71 -2.99
C ALA A 355 -18.71 -1.87 -4.27
N VAL A 356 -18.30 -0.61 -4.19
CA VAL A 356 -18.09 0.27 -5.37
C VAL A 356 -17.04 -0.33 -6.30
N GLY A 357 -15.91 -0.77 -5.74
CA GLY A 357 -14.85 -1.45 -6.50
C GLY A 357 -15.34 -2.74 -7.18
N ALA A 358 -16.15 -3.54 -6.50
CA ALA A 358 -16.75 -4.75 -7.04
C ALA A 358 -17.70 -4.45 -8.21
N VAL A 359 -18.51 -3.40 -8.09
CA VAL A 359 -19.42 -2.94 -9.17
C VAL A 359 -18.60 -2.43 -10.36
N ALA A 360 -17.58 -1.59 -10.12
CA ALA A 360 -16.70 -1.07 -11.15
C ALA A 360 -15.89 -2.18 -11.87
N ALA A 361 -15.57 -3.25 -11.16
CA ALA A 361 -14.87 -4.40 -11.72
C ALA A 361 -15.77 -5.35 -12.54
N ARG A 362 -17.10 -5.20 -12.47
CA ARG A 362 -18.02 -6.00 -13.29
C ARG A 362 -17.84 -5.65 -14.76
N SER A 363 -17.58 -6.64 -15.58
CA SER A 363 -17.63 -6.45 -17.04
C SER A 363 -19.09 -6.26 -17.45
N PRO A 364 -19.40 -5.35 -18.40
CA PRO A 364 -20.76 -5.21 -18.90
C PRO A 364 -21.27 -6.57 -19.41
N LYS A 365 -22.55 -6.88 -19.09
CA LYS A 365 -23.22 -8.08 -19.56
C LYS A 365 -23.16 -8.17 -21.09
N GLN A 366 -22.96 -9.34 -21.58
CA GLN A 366 -22.67 -9.76 -22.93
C GLN A 366 -23.47 -9.05 -24.03
N ALA A 367 -22.79 -8.54 -25.05
CA ALA A 367 -23.30 -8.60 -26.42
C ALA A 367 -23.27 -10.09 -26.86
N GLY A 368 -24.29 -10.51 -27.59
CA GLY A 368 -24.54 -11.90 -27.96
C GLY A 368 -23.36 -12.66 -28.57
N PRO A 369 -23.52 -13.96 -28.84
CA PRO A 369 -22.43 -14.80 -29.31
C PRO A 369 -21.84 -14.22 -30.59
N ALA A 370 -20.56 -13.80 -30.53
CA ALA A 370 -19.80 -13.54 -31.74
C ALA A 370 -19.84 -14.82 -32.60
N LYS A 371 -20.02 -14.68 -33.92
CA LYS A 371 -19.91 -15.79 -34.85
C LYS A 371 -18.58 -16.50 -34.56
N LYS A 372 -18.61 -17.81 -34.43
CA LYS A 372 -17.42 -18.65 -34.19
C LYS A 372 -16.50 -18.61 -35.43
N HIS A 373 -15.75 -17.56 -35.60
CA HIS A 373 -14.58 -17.59 -36.46
C HIS A 373 -13.39 -17.96 -35.61
N HIS A 374 -12.62 -18.97 -35.99
CA HIS A 374 -11.33 -19.26 -35.38
C HIS A 374 -10.33 -18.28 -35.98
N GLY A 375 -9.74 -17.43 -35.13
CA GLY A 375 -8.80 -16.38 -35.52
C GLY A 375 -8.88 -15.17 -34.59
N LEU A 376 -7.86 -14.31 -34.67
CA LEU A 376 -7.90 -12.98 -34.07
C LEU A 376 -8.46 -11.99 -35.10
N GLU A 377 -9.60 -11.37 -34.80
CA GLU A 377 -10.32 -10.48 -35.71
C GLU A 377 -10.59 -9.10 -35.09
N LEU A 378 -10.34 -8.06 -35.88
CA LEU A 378 -10.73 -6.68 -35.58
C LEU A 378 -11.57 -6.19 -36.76
N LEU A 379 -12.85 -5.82 -36.51
CA LEU A 379 -13.82 -5.49 -37.57
C LEU A 379 -14.42 -4.11 -37.34
N ASP A 380 -14.53 -3.35 -38.46
CA ASP A 380 -15.17 -2.03 -38.54
C ASP A 380 -14.71 -1.08 -37.44
N ALA A 381 -13.40 -1.08 -37.16
CA ALA A 381 -12.85 -0.43 -35.98
C ALA A 381 -12.23 0.93 -36.29
N SER A 382 -12.52 1.90 -35.40
CA SER A 382 -11.72 3.10 -35.27
C SER A 382 -10.83 3.01 -34.03
N VAL A 383 -9.53 3.28 -34.21
CA VAL A 383 -8.51 3.09 -33.18
C VAL A 383 -7.77 4.41 -32.94
N GLY A 384 -7.55 4.77 -31.67
CA GLY A 384 -6.89 6.03 -31.34
C GLY A 384 -6.65 6.29 -29.86
N TYR A 385 -6.46 7.56 -29.50
CA TYR A 385 -6.19 8.05 -28.16
C TYR A 385 -7.20 9.12 -27.73
N GLY A 386 -7.79 8.95 -26.56
CA GLY A 386 -8.79 9.89 -26.06
C GLY A 386 -9.97 10.01 -27.02
N SER A 387 -10.20 11.18 -27.59
CA SER A 387 -11.21 11.43 -28.65
C SER A 387 -10.64 11.39 -30.06
N THR A 388 -9.31 11.26 -30.22
CA THR A 388 -8.65 11.36 -31.54
C THR A 388 -8.53 9.97 -32.16
N THR A 389 -9.18 9.77 -33.31
CA THR A 389 -9.01 8.57 -34.13
C THR A 389 -7.73 8.70 -34.96
N ILE A 390 -6.89 7.67 -34.93
CA ILE A 390 -5.62 7.59 -35.66
C ILE A 390 -5.76 6.65 -36.86
N LEU A 391 -6.48 5.53 -36.67
CA LEU A 391 -6.65 4.51 -37.69
C LEU A 391 -8.13 4.17 -37.85
N SER A 392 -8.54 3.95 -39.13
CA SER A 392 -9.83 3.38 -39.52
C SER A 392 -9.60 2.04 -40.20
N ILE A 393 -10.13 0.97 -39.58
CA ILE A 393 -9.83 -0.42 -39.97
C ILE A 393 -11.14 -1.08 -40.38
N GLY A 394 -11.27 -1.48 -41.64
CA GLY A 394 -12.40 -2.27 -42.12
C GLY A 394 -12.32 -3.69 -41.53
N SER A 395 -11.20 -4.37 -41.76
CA SER A 395 -10.95 -5.68 -41.20
C SER A 395 -9.47 -5.95 -41.03
N LEU A 396 -9.13 -6.65 -39.93
CA LEU A 396 -7.86 -7.34 -39.74
C LEU A 396 -8.17 -8.75 -39.23
N PHE A 397 -7.63 -9.74 -39.93
CA PHE A 397 -7.85 -11.14 -39.56
C PHE A 397 -6.54 -11.91 -39.57
N LEU A 398 -6.16 -12.43 -38.39
CA LEU A 398 -5.01 -13.31 -38.24
C LEU A 398 -5.49 -14.76 -38.04
N SER A 399 -5.27 -15.57 -39.07
CA SER A 399 -5.65 -16.98 -39.05
C SER A 399 -4.81 -17.79 -38.07
N PRO A 400 -5.33 -18.86 -37.46
CA PRO A 400 -4.55 -19.77 -36.62
C PRO A 400 -3.35 -20.35 -37.38
N GLY A 401 -2.19 -20.44 -36.72
CA GLY A 401 -0.97 -21.01 -37.31
C GLY A 401 -0.35 -20.17 -38.41
N THR A 402 -0.59 -18.87 -38.46
CA THR A 402 -0.03 -17.97 -39.47
C THR A 402 0.86 -16.89 -38.86
N ALA A 403 1.83 -16.42 -39.61
CA ALA A 403 2.57 -15.20 -39.32
C ALA A 403 2.09 -14.07 -40.24
N ALA A 404 2.03 -12.85 -39.70
CA ALA A 404 1.78 -11.63 -40.48
C ALA A 404 2.70 -10.50 -40.03
N GLY A 405 3.14 -9.68 -40.98
CA GLY A 405 3.95 -8.50 -40.72
C GLY A 405 3.11 -7.23 -40.70
N LEU A 406 3.34 -6.34 -39.75
CA LEU A 406 2.79 -4.98 -39.75
C LEU A 406 3.87 -3.99 -40.15
N VAL A 407 3.65 -3.36 -41.29
CA VAL A 407 4.63 -2.47 -41.95
C VAL A 407 4.05 -1.04 -42.05
N ALA A 408 4.79 -0.08 -41.55
CA ALA A 408 4.45 1.33 -41.70
C ALA A 408 5.58 2.23 -41.17
N PRO A 409 5.64 3.51 -41.58
CA PRO A 409 6.59 4.48 -41.05
C PRO A 409 6.42 4.74 -39.55
N ASN A 410 7.41 5.38 -38.94
CA ASN A 410 7.29 5.80 -37.56
C ASN A 410 6.18 6.86 -37.40
N GLY A 411 5.42 6.80 -36.31
CA GLY A 411 4.30 7.72 -36.07
C GLY A 411 2.98 7.35 -36.75
N SER A 412 2.94 6.32 -37.60
CA SER A 412 1.73 5.93 -38.37
C SER A 412 0.64 5.25 -37.53
N GLY A 413 0.90 4.93 -36.23
CA GLY A 413 -0.08 4.28 -35.35
C GLY A 413 0.13 2.78 -35.17
N LYS A 414 1.28 2.19 -35.56
CA LYS A 414 1.60 0.75 -35.30
C LYS A 414 1.35 0.32 -33.87
N THR A 415 2.03 0.97 -32.94
CA THR A 415 1.89 0.64 -31.50
C THR A 415 0.44 0.81 -31.01
N THR A 416 -0.28 1.82 -31.50
CA THR A 416 -1.69 2.03 -31.14
C THR A 416 -2.57 0.88 -31.63
N LEU A 417 -2.33 0.37 -32.83
CA LEU A 417 -3.02 -0.81 -33.36
C LEU A 417 -2.70 -2.06 -32.55
N LEU A 418 -1.41 -2.31 -32.25
CA LEU A 418 -1.00 -3.48 -31.48
C LEU A 418 -1.54 -3.44 -30.03
N GLU A 419 -1.57 -2.25 -29.41
CA GLU A 419 -2.22 -2.04 -28.11
C GLU A 419 -3.73 -2.31 -28.19
N ALA A 420 -4.41 -1.88 -29.24
CA ALA A 420 -5.82 -2.17 -29.46
C ALA A 420 -6.08 -3.67 -29.59
N LEU A 421 -5.33 -4.37 -30.45
CA LEU A 421 -5.43 -5.80 -30.67
C LEU A 421 -5.18 -6.65 -29.43
N SER A 422 -4.39 -6.15 -28.48
CA SER A 422 -4.10 -6.86 -27.23
C SER A 422 -5.29 -6.97 -26.28
N GLY A 423 -6.35 -6.16 -26.49
CA GLY A 423 -7.50 -6.06 -25.57
C GLY A 423 -7.20 -5.45 -24.20
N GLN A 424 -5.95 -5.12 -23.91
CA GLN A 424 -5.52 -4.57 -22.61
C GLN A 424 -5.85 -3.07 -22.49
N PHE A 425 -5.96 -2.40 -23.62
CA PHE A 425 -6.27 -0.97 -23.73
C PHE A 425 -7.63 -0.77 -24.39
N PRO A 426 -8.74 -1.10 -23.71
CA PRO A 426 -10.07 -1.05 -24.34
C PRO A 426 -10.49 0.33 -24.81
N THR A 427 -9.84 1.38 -24.30
CA THR A 427 -10.05 2.78 -24.74
C THR A 427 -9.34 3.11 -26.06
N ARG A 428 -8.52 2.21 -26.60
CA ARG A 428 -7.91 2.35 -27.92
C ARG A 428 -8.91 2.11 -29.05
N ILE A 429 -9.94 1.30 -28.81
CA ILE A 429 -11.00 1.02 -29.79
C ILE A 429 -12.18 1.94 -29.48
N HIS A 430 -12.43 2.90 -30.36
CA HIS A 430 -13.54 3.85 -30.24
C HIS A 430 -14.84 3.26 -30.80
N SER A 431 -14.75 2.48 -31.89
CA SER A 431 -15.85 1.75 -32.51
C SER A 431 -15.36 0.42 -33.06
N GLY A 432 -16.30 -0.46 -33.41
CA GLY A 432 -16.00 -1.77 -33.96
C GLY A 432 -15.93 -2.89 -32.90
N SER A 433 -15.42 -4.04 -33.31
CA SER A 433 -15.35 -5.23 -32.47
C SER A 433 -14.00 -5.93 -32.59
N LEU A 434 -13.49 -6.41 -31.45
CA LEU A 434 -12.29 -7.25 -31.35
C LEU A 434 -12.67 -8.57 -30.68
N ALA A 435 -12.30 -9.68 -31.31
CA ALA A 435 -12.49 -11.03 -30.78
C ALA A 435 -11.30 -11.93 -31.14
N ALA A 436 -11.03 -12.93 -30.31
CA ALA A 436 -10.10 -14.02 -30.54
C ALA A 436 -10.85 -15.35 -30.32
N ASP A 437 -10.89 -16.20 -31.32
CA ASP A 437 -11.64 -17.47 -31.32
C ASP A 437 -13.10 -17.29 -30.86
N GLY A 438 -13.74 -16.19 -31.24
CA GLY A 438 -15.10 -15.83 -30.83
C GLY A 438 -15.22 -15.28 -29.40
N ILE A 439 -14.12 -15.15 -28.68
CA ILE A 439 -14.08 -14.52 -27.34
C ILE A 439 -13.83 -13.03 -27.50
N SER A 440 -14.83 -12.21 -27.19
CA SER A 440 -14.70 -10.75 -27.25
C SER A 440 -13.70 -10.22 -26.20
N GLN A 441 -12.96 -9.16 -26.54
CA GLN A 441 -12.08 -8.42 -25.60
C GLN A 441 -12.78 -7.95 -24.30
N ARG A 442 -14.12 -7.84 -24.30
CA ARG A 442 -14.90 -7.49 -23.10
C ARG A 442 -14.79 -8.54 -22.01
N ARG A 443 -14.52 -9.81 -22.39
CA ARG A 443 -14.20 -10.92 -21.48
C ARG A 443 -12.70 -10.92 -21.18
N SER A 444 -12.21 -9.86 -20.57
CA SER A 444 -10.79 -9.49 -20.50
C SER A 444 -9.85 -10.57 -19.94
N ALA A 445 -10.30 -11.43 -19.03
CA ALA A 445 -9.46 -12.49 -18.48
C ALA A 445 -9.30 -13.64 -19.49
N GLU A 446 -10.39 -14.09 -20.11
CA GLU A 446 -10.40 -15.16 -21.10
C GLU A 446 -9.68 -14.73 -22.40
N PHE A 447 -9.89 -13.47 -22.82
CA PHE A 447 -9.19 -12.90 -23.97
C PHE A 447 -7.68 -12.81 -23.73
N ALA A 448 -7.23 -12.47 -22.50
CA ALA A 448 -5.83 -12.42 -22.13
C ALA A 448 -5.16 -13.82 -22.04
N GLU A 449 -5.94 -14.90 -21.96
CA GLU A 449 -5.43 -16.27 -22.12
C GLU A 449 -5.13 -16.60 -23.58
N LEU A 450 -5.75 -15.89 -24.53
CA LEU A 450 -5.58 -16.13 -25.95
C LEU A 450 -4.56 -15.20 -26.63
N VAL A 451 -4.48 -13.95 -26.19
CA VAL A 451 -3.69 -12.91 -26.85
C VAL A 451 -2.65 -12.32 -25.91
N TYR A 452 -1.39 -12.36 -26.32
CA TYR A 452 -0.29 -11.72 -25.59
C TYR A 452 0.40 -10.65 -26.45
N LEU A 453 0.58 -9.46 -25.88
CA LEU A 453 1.36 -8.36 -26.48
C LEU A 453 2.72 -8.23 -25.80
N SER A 454 3.79 -8.38 -26.58
CA SER A 454 5.13 -7.95 -26.19
C SER A 454 5.38 -6.53 -26.74
N SER A 455 5.37 -5.53 -25.87
CA SER A 455 5.53 -4.12 -26.28
C SER A 455 6.98 -3.77 -26.61
N SER A 456 7.24 -2.81 -27.48
CA SER A 456 8.60 -2.34 -27.81
C SER A 456 9.34 -1.74 -26.60
N GLY A 457 8.62 -1.09 -25.68
CA GLY A 457 9.17 -0.50 -24.46
C GLY A 457 9.64 -1.52 -23.42
N SER A 458 10.20 -1.02 -22.31
CA SER A 458 10.68 -1.84 -21.19
C SER A 458 9.64 -2.07 -20.08
N ALA A 459 8.37 -1.65 -20.29
CA ALA A 459 7.32 -1.75 -19.27
C ALA A 459 6.97 -3.20 -18.88
N ASP A 460 7.26 -4.15 -19.75
CA ASP A 460 7.07 -5.59 -19.49
C ASP A 460 8.09 -6.17 -18.49
N LEU A 461 9.21 -5.48 -18.29
CA LEU A 461 10.31 -5.95 -17.46
C LEU A 461 10.42 -5.11 -16.18
N TYR A 462 10.34 -5.77 -15.04
CA TYR A 462 10.61 -5.14 -13.75
C TYR A 462 12.12 -5.07 -13.51
N PRO A 463 12.70 -3.88 -13.34
CA PRO A 463 14.16 -3.69 -13.31
C PRO A 463 14.90 -4.50 -12.23
N THR A 464 14.23 -4.79 -11.12
CA THR A 464 14.77 -5.50 -9.95
C THR A 464 14.62 -7.01 -10.01
N LEU A 465 13.80 -7.54 -10.93
CA LEU A 465 13.62 -8.97 -11.12
C LEU A 465 14.60 -9.52 -12.18
N SER A 466 14.98 -10.77 -12.02
CA SER A 466 15.79 -11.51 -13.01
C SER A 466 14.93 -12.04 -14.15
N ALA A 467 15.58 -12.47 -15.25
CA ALA A 467 14.90 -13.07 -16.38
C ALA A 467 14.10 -14.33 -15.98
N ILE A 468 14.70 -15.22 -15.19
CA ILE A 468 14.01 -16.44 -14.71
C ILE A 468 12.80 -16.12 -13.84
N GLU A 469 12.83 -15.05 -13.04
CA GLU A 469 11.71 -14.63 -12.22
C GLU A 469 10.53 -14.14 -13.07
N HIS A 470 10.80 -13.45 -14.18
CA HIS A 470 9.76 -13.05 -15.15
C HIS A 470 9.15 -14.28 -15.84
N LEU A 471 9.98 -15.22 -16.30
CA LEU A 471 9.53 -16.45 -16.97
C LEU A 471 8.70 -17.33 -16.01
N ALA A 472 9.15 -17.48 -14.77
CA ALA A 472 8.39 -18.21 -13.74
C ALA A 472 7.01 -17.57 -13.47
N PHE A 473 6.95 -16.24 -13.40
CA PHE A 473 5.68 -15.53 -13.26
C PHE A 473 4.77 -15.76 -14.47
N VAL A 474 5.29 -15.63 -15.68
CA VAL A 474 4.52 -15.83 -16.93
C VAL A 474 3.94 -17.24 -16.97
N ARG A 475 4.78 -18.27 -16.80
CA ARG A 475 4.35 -19.67 -16.80
C ARG A 475 3.22 -19.93 -15.80
N GLU A 476 3.37 -19.42 -14.58
CA GLU A 476 2.36 -19.60 -13.53
C GLU A 476 1.09 -18.78 -13.81
N ALA A 477 1.21 -17.54 -14.33
CA ALA A 477 0.09 -16.64 -14.60
C ALA A 477 -0.82 -17.16 -15.71
N TRP A 478 -0.23 -17.66 -16.79
CA TRP A 478 -0.95 -18.23 -17.94
C TRP A 478 -1.21 -19.73 -17.80
N LYS A 479 -0.75 -20.36 -16.70
CA LYS A 479 -0.85 -21.82 -16.46
C LYS A 479 -0.23 -22.63 -17.61
N SER A 480 0.85 -22.11 -18.17
CA SER A 480 1.53 -22.67 -19.32
C SER A 480 2.30 -23.92 -18.94
N ALA A 481 2.36 -24.88 -19.88
CA ALA A 481 3.16 -26.09 -19.80
C ALA A 481 4.57 -25.91 -20.40
N ALA A 482 4.94 -24.68 -20.84
CA ALA A 482 6.22 -24.42 -21.49
C ALA A 482 7.42 -24.89 -20.65
N ASP A 483 8.32 -25.62 -21.30
CA ASP A 483 9.62 -25.97 -20.74
C ASP A 483 10.54 -24.76 -20.82
N ILE A 484 10.70 -24.08 -19.68
CA ILE A 484 11.49 -22.85 -19.57
C ILE A 484 12.97 -23.12 -19.85
N ASP A 485 13.51 -24.25 -19.42
CA ASP A 485 14.94 -24.56 -19.59
C ASP A 485 15.25 -24.81 -21.07
N SER A 486 14.43 -25.60 -21.77
CA SER A 486 14.55 -25.80 -23.20
C SER A 486 14.41 -24.50 -23.99
N LEU A 487 13.43 -23.65 -23.64
CA LEU A 487 13.22 -22.35 -24.26
C LEU A 487 14.41 -21.40 -24.05
N CYS A 488 14.96 -21.34 -22.83
CA CYS A 488 16.10 -20.53 -22.52
C CYS A 488 17.36 -20.95 -23.28
N ASN A 489 17.56 -22.25 -23.41
CA ASN A 489 18.68 -22.80 -24.18
C ASN A 489 18.53 -22.50 -25.68
N SER A 490 17.34 -22.68 -26.25
CA SER A 490 17.08 -22.41 -27.68
C SER A 490 17.25 -20.93 -28.05
N LEU A 491 16.94 -20.01 -27.15
CA LEU A 491 17.12 -18.56 -27.35
C LEU A 491 18.50 -18.04 -26.90
N GLY A 492 19.34 -18.90 -26.29
CA GLY A 492 20.68 -18.54 -25.80
C GLY A 492 20.66 -17.55 -24.64
N ILE A 493 19.60 -17.56 -23.81
CA ILE A 493 19.45 -16.64 -22.67
C ILE A 493 19.94 -17.22 -21.34
N SER A 494 20.26 -18.51 -21.29
CA SER A 494 20.72 -19.23 -20.10
C SER A 494 21.87 -18.53 -19.33
N PRO A 495 22.87 -17.90 -19.99
CA PRO A 495 24.00 -17.29 -19.27
C PRO A 495 23.64 -16.05 -18.42
N TYR A 496 22.44 -15.50 -18.56
CA TYR A 496 22.02 -14.28 -17.84
C TYR A 496 20.65 -14.38 -17.19
N LEU A 497 20.12 -15.59 -17.02
CA LEU A 497 18.81 -15.84 -16.41
C LEU A 497 18.66 -15.23 -15.02
N ASP A 498 19.71 -15.31 -14.18
CA ASP A 498 19.70 -14.82 -12.80
C ASP A 498 20.01 -13.33 -12.67
N LYS A 499 20.41 -12.67 -13.77
CA LYS A 499 20.75 -11.25 -13.73
C LYS A 499 19.49 -10.39 -13.67
N PRO A 500 19.42 -9.40 -12.76
CA PRO A 500 18.33 -8.40 -12.78
C PRO A 500 18.23 -7.71 -14.14
N THR A 501 17.00 -7.51 -14.64
CA THR A 501 16.80 -7.00 -16.01
C THR A 501 17.38 -5.61 -16.23
N ARG A 502 17.55 -4.78 -15.16
CA ARG A 502 18.26 -3.50 -15.24
C ARG A 502 19.73 -3.63 -15.69
N LYS A 503 20.37 -4.81 -15.49
CA LYS A 503 21.75 -5.09 -15.88
C LYS A 503 21.88 -5.71 -17.27
N LEU A 504 20.75 -5.97 -17.96
CA LEU A 504 20.74 -6.56 -19.29
C LEU A 504 20.86 -5.47 -20.36
N SER A 505 21.57 -5.77 -21.45
CA SER A 505 21.59 -4.95 -22.65
C SER A 505 20.22 -4.92 -23.33
N THR A 506 19.99 -3.98 -24.25
CA THR A 506 18.74 -3.89 -25.01
C THR A 506 18.40 -5.19 -25.73
N GLY A 507 19.38 -5.80 -26.43
CA GLY A 507 19.17 -7.07 -27.12
C GLY A 507 18.89 -8.23 -26.17
N MET A 508 19.57 -8.31 -25.00
CA MET A 508 19.25 -9.32 -23.98
C MET A 508 17.83 -9.14 -23.44
N LYS A 509 17.38 -7.91 -23.22
CA LYS A 509 16.00 -7.62 -22.81
C LYS A 509 15.00 -8.08 -23.86
N GLN A 510 15.26 -7.84 -25.15
CA GLN A 510 14.38 -8.29 -26.24
C GLN A 510 14.28 -9.81 -26.29
N GLN A 511 15.38 -10.54 -26.13
CA GLN A 511 15.36 -12.00 -26.07
C GLN A 511 14.53 -12.51 -24.87
N VAL A 512 14.67 -11.88 -23.69
CA VAL A 512 13.85 -12.22 -22.50
C VAL A 512 12.36 -11.96 -22.78
N LYS A 513 12.01 -10.84 -23.42
CA LYS A 513 10.62 -10.51 -23.76
C LYS A 513 10.03 -11.50 -24.77
N LEU A 514 10.81 -11.93 -25.77
CA LEU A 514 10.40 -12.99 -26.68
C LEU A 514 10.20 -14.32 -25.96
N ALA A 515 11.13 -14.69 -25.08
CA ALA A 515 10.97 -15.88 -24.24
C ALA A 515 9.70 -15.82 -23.37
N MET A 516 9.41 -14.65 -22.77
CA MET A 516 8.17 -14.44 -22.02
C MET A 516 6.93 -14.63 -22.89
N ALA A 517 6.91 -14.06 -24.12
CA ALA A 517 5.82 -14.22 -25.06
C ALA A 517 5.59 -15.70 -25.41
N ILE A 518 6.64 -16.43 -25.74
CA ILE A 518 6.57 -17.87 -26.03
C ILE A 518 6.10 -18.66 -24.82
N ALA A 519 6.62 -18.33 -23.63
CA ALA A 519 6.27 -19.02 -22.38
C ALA A 519 4.82 -18.83 -21.92
N THR A 520 4.03 -17.95 -22.53
CA THR A 520 2.59 -17.79 -22.22
C THR A 520 1.74 -18.94 -22.73
N ASP A 521 2.17 -19.64 -23.77
CA ASP A 521 1.36 -20.57 -24.59
C ASP A 521 0.09 -19.94 -25.22
N CYS A 522 0.02 -18.59 -25.31
CA CYS A 522 -1.09 -17.91 -25.98
C CYS A 522 -1.15 -18.27 -27.48
N PRO A 523 -2.33 -18.58 -28.04
CA PRO A 523 -2.49 -18.84 -29.47
C PRO A 523 -2.07 -17.68 -30.38
N TYR A 524 -2.25 -16.44 -29.91
CA TYR A 524 -1.97 -15.23 -30.69
C TYR A 524 -0.90 -14.39 -29.99
N LEU A 525 0.29 -14.30 -30.62
CA LEU A 525 1.40 -13.46 -30.16
C LEU A 525 1.47 -12.18 -31.00
N ILE A 526 1.40 -11.04 -30.33
CA ILE A 526 1.57 -9.73 -30.92
C ILE A 526 2.93 -9.20 -30.43
N LEU A 527 3.87 -9.01 -31.37
CA LEU A 527 5.25 -8.68 -31.06
C LEU A 527 5.61 -7.31 -31.68
N ASP A 528 5.83 -6.33 -30.81
CA ASP A 528 6.19 -4.97 -31.24
C ASP A 528 7.72 -4.82 -31.24
N GLU A 529 8.31 -4.73 -32.43
CA GLU A 529 9.74 -4.56 -32.69
C GLU A 529 10.61 -5.65 -31.96
N PRO A 530 10.30 -6.97 -32.07
CA PRO A 530 10.97 -8.01 -31.28
C PRO A 530 12.44 -8.22 -31.65
N LEU A 531 12.87 -7.77 -32.85
CA LEU A 531 14.21 -7.94 -33.39
C LEU A 531 15.13 -6.71 -33.16
N ASN A 532 14.58 -5.64 -32.60
CA ASN A 532 15.31 -4.39 -32.44
C ASN A 532 16.45 -4.53 -31.42
N GLY A 533 17.66 -4.06 -31.80
CA GLY A 533 18.85 -4.10 -30.96
C GLY A 533 19.49 -5.48 -30.80
N LEU A 534 19.08 -6.48 -31.59
CA LEU A 534 19.71 -7.79 -31.66
C LEU A 534 20.88 -7.79 -32.67
N ASP A 535 21.96 -8.47 -32.32
CA ASP A 535 23.01 -8.84 -33.28
C ASP A 535 22.48 -9.87 -34.31
N PRO A 536 23.16 -10.04 -35.47
CA PRO A 536 22.67 -10.92 -36.53
C PRO A 536 22.46 -12.38 -36.07
N GLY A 537 23.30 -12.91 -35.19
CA GLY A 537 23.17 -14.27 -34.67
C GLY A 537 21.93 -14.44 -33.80
N LYS A 538 21.70 -13.52 -32.86
CA LYS A 538 20.52 -13.52 -32.00
C LYS A 538 19.24 -13.24 -32.77
N ARG A 539 19.30 -12.42 -33.81
CA ARG A 539 18.17 -12.14 -34.70
C ARG A 539 17.73 -13.41 -35.40
N LYS A 540 18.67 -14.16 -36.00
CA LYS A 540 18.38 -15.46 -36.60
C LYS A 540 17.74 -16.43 -35.62
N THR A 541 18.33 -16.60 -34.44
CA THR A 541 17.77 -17.46 -33.38
C THR A 541 16.36 -17.04 -32.99
N SER A 542 16.07 -15.75 -32.89
CA SER A 542 14.73 -15.22 -32.57
C SER A 542 13.73 -15.47 -33.70
N CYS A 543 14.14 -15.32 -34.95
CA CYS A 543 13.31 -15.65 -36.12
C CYS A 543 12.99 -17.16 -36.18
N ASP A 544 13.99 -18.03 -35.92
CA ASP A 544 13.79 -19.48 -35.90
C ASP A 544 12.82 -19.91 -34.77
N ALA A 545 12.92 -19.27 -33.61
CA ALA A 545 11.97 -19.49 -32.52
C ALA A 545 10.54 -19.09 -32.91
N MET A 546 10.34 -17.94 -33.54
CA MET A 546 9.02 -17.49 -34.02
C MET A 546 8.45 -18.44 -35.09
N ARG A 547 9.28 -18.90 -36.04
CA ARG A 547 8.86 -19.91 -37.05
C ARG A 547 8.43 -21.22 -36.37
N SER A 548 9.17 -21.65 -35.35
CA SER A 548 8.82 -22.85 -34.59
C SER A 548 7.46 -22.73 -33.92
N GLU A 549 7.12 -21.54 -33.38
CA GLU A 549 5.80 -21.32 -32.78
C GLU A 549 4.68 -21.33 -33.81
N VAL A 550 4.90 -20.75 -35.01
CA VAL A 550 3.95 -20.84 -36.12
C VAL A 550 3.76 -22.30 -36.57
N ALA A 551 4.84 -23.06 -36.67
CA ALA A 551 4.77 -24.49 -37.02
C ALA A 551 4.03 -25.33 -35.96
N ARG A 552 3.96 -24.86 -34.69
CA ARG A 552 3.16 -25.45 -33.61
C ARG A 552 1.68 -25.04 -33.66
N GLY A 553 1.27 -24.25 -34.65
CA GLY A 553 -0.12 -23.79 -34.82
C GLY A 553 -0.44 -22.48 -34.12
N ARG A 554 0.53 -21.77 -33.54
CA ARG A 554 0.33 -20.43 -32.95
C ARG A 554 0.44 -19.36 -34.04
N SER A 555 -0.23 -18.24 -33.84
CA SER A 555 -0.22 -17.11 -34.79
C SER A 555 0.65 -15.98 -34.26
N VAL A 556 1.41 -15.36 -35.14
CA VAL A 556 2.35 -14.28 -34.78
C VAL A 556 2.11 -13.06 -35.63
N LEU A 557 1.76 -11.92 -35.04
CA LEU A 557 1.74 -10.61 -35.67
C LEU A 557 2.98 -9.84 -35.24
N ILE A 558 3.80 -9.41 -36.19
CA ILE A 558 5.11 -8.80 -35.93
C ILE A 558 5.14 -7.41 -36.54
N SER A 559 5.41 -6.37 -35.74
CA SER A 559 5.85 -5.09 -36.28
C SER A 559 7.37 -5.08 -36.38
N SER A 560 7.90 -4.62 -37.49
CA SER A 560 9.34 -4.42 -37.64
C SER A 560 9.64 -3.38 -38.72
N HIS A 561 10.71 -2.62 -38.53
CA HIS A 561 11.32 -1.80 -39.55
C HIS A 561 12.44 -2.55 -40.34
N LEU A 562 12.78 -3.76 -39.91
CA LEU A 562 13.75 -4.66 -40.57
C LEU A 562 12.99 -5.52 -41.59
N LEU A 563 12.79 -4.97 -42.78
CA LEU A 563 11.91 -5.56 -43.79
C LEU A 563 12.41 -6.91 -44.31
N ASP A 564 13.73 -7.10 -44.41
CA ASP A 564 14.34 -8.36 -44.88
C ASP A 564 14.02 -9.51 -43.91
N ASP A 565 14.24 -9.27 -42.60
CA ASP A 565 13.91 -10.28 -41.56
C ASP A 565 12.41 -10.60 -41.54
N LEU A 566 11.58 -9.58 -41.75
CA LEU A 566 10.12 -9.75 -41.79
C LEU A 566 9.68 -10.56 -43.01
N ALA A 567 10.29 -10.30 -44.17
CA ALA A 567 10.03 -11.01 -45.42
C ALA A 567 10.45 -12.49 -45.37
N ASP A 568 11.41 -12.82 -44.50
CA ASP A 568 11.82 -14.20 -44.23
C ASP A 568 10.85 -14.97 -43.30
N LEU A 569 10.09 -14.24 -42.49
CA LEU A 569 9.16 -14.83 -41.53
C LEU A 569 7.76 -15.10 -42.09
N THR A 570 7.29 -14.28 -43.02
CA THR A 570 5.92 -14.33 -43.57
C THR A 570 5.84 -13.80 -44.98
N ASN A 571 4.74 -14.17 -45.66
CA ASN A 571 4.34 -13.62 -46.95
C ASN A 571 3.08 -12.74 -46.86
N SER A 572 2.44 -12.61 -45.69
CA SER A 572 1.26 -11.77 -45.45
C SER A 572 1.66 -10.53 -44.68
N PHE A 573 1.27 -9.36 -45.16
CA PHE A 573 1.62 -8.07 -44.57
C PHE A 573 0.40 -7.15 -44.50
N TYR A 574 0.33 -6.40 -43.40
CA TYR A 574 -0.58 -5.27 -43.21
C TYR A 574 0.19 -3.98 -43.31
N PHE A 575 -0.23 -3.10 -44.25
CA PHE A 575 0.32 -1.76 -44.42
C PHE A 575 -0.65 -0.73 -43.85
N ILE A 576 -0.13 0.29 -43.16
CA ILE A 576 -0.92 1.45 -42.73
C ILE A 576 -0.75 2.56 -43.75
N GLU A 577 -1.76 2.76 -44.58
CA GLU A 577 -1.76 3.76 -45.65
C GLU A 577 -2.79 4.85 -45.33
N ALA A 578 -2.35 6.11 -45.19
CA ALA A 578 -3.21 7.25 -44.89
C ALA A 578 -4.25 7.00 -43.75
N GLY A 579 -3.83 6.32 -42.67
CA GLY A 579 -4.70 6.01 -41.55
C GLY A 579 -5.65 4.83 -41.77
N THR A 580 -5.51 4.08 -42.86
CA THR A 580 -6.27 2.86 -43.15
C THR A 580 -5.34 1.64 -43.16
N LEU A 581 -5.91 0.45 -42.93
CA LEU A 581 -5.15 -0.81 -42.96
C LEU A 581 -5.42 -1.52 -44.28
N VAL A 582 -4.35 -1.90 -44.97
CA VAL A 582 -4.41 -2.61 -46.27
C VAL A 582 -3.62 -3.92 -46.12
N GLU A 583 -4.25 -5.04 -46.43
CA GLU A 583 -3.58 -6.34 -46.49
C GLU A 583 -2.93 -6.55 -47.84
N LYS A 584 -1.64 -6.97 -47.84
CA LYS A 584 -0.88 -7.29 -49.06
C LYS A 584 -0.22 -8.66 -48.90
N ILE A 585 -0.25 -9.46 -49.95
CA ILE A 585 0.42 -10.77 -50.01
C ILE A 585 1.64 -10.61 -50.90
N LYS A 586 2.82 -11.03 -50.43
CA LYS A 586 4.06 -10.96 -51.20
C LYS A 586 3.93 -11.73 -52.51
N SER A 587 4.02 -11.04 -53.65
CA SER A 587 4.17 -11.69 -54.92
C SER A 587 5.63 -12.11 -55.14
N SER A 588 5.87 -13.19 -55.90
CA SER A 588 7.20 -13.77 -56.11
C SER A 588 8.22 -12.86 -56.83
N SER A 589 7.80 -11.71 -57.32
CA SER A 589 8.59 -10.79 -58.16
C SER A 589 8.99 -9.48 -57.49
N GLN A 590 8.42 -9.10 -56.34
CA GLN A 590 8.75 -7.86 -55.64
C GLN A 590 9.33 -8.11 -54.25
N THR A 591 10.40 -7.40 -53.88
CA THR A 591 10.89 -7.42 -52.49
C THR A 591 9.99 -6.55 -51.62
N LEU A 592 9.76 -6.94 -50.37
CA LEU A 592 8.99 -6.14 -49.38
C LEU A 592 9.53 -4.71 -49.25
N LYS A 593 10.84 -4.55 -49.45
CA LYS A 593 11.50 -3.24 -49.43
C LYS A 593 11.04 -2.35 -50.61
N GLN A 594 10.89 -2.93 -51.79
CA GLN A 594 10.40 -2.18 -52.97
C GLN A 594 8.95 -1.74 -52.74
N GLU A 595 8.14 -2.63 -52.21
CA GLU A 595 6.74 -2.34 -51.88
C GLU A 595 6.58 -1.25 -50.80
N TYR A 596 7.47 -1.22 -49.83
CA TYR A 596 7.56 -0.15 -48.84
C TYR A 596 7.88 1.20 -49.49
N LEU A 597 8.92 1.25 -50.35
CA LEU A 597 9.32 2.46 -51.06
C LEU A 597 8.19 2.97 -51.98
N ASP A 598 7.55 2.06 -52.71
CA ASP A 598 6.42 2.40 -53.56
C ASP A 598 5.20 2.94 -52.81
N THR A 599 5.03 2.52 -51.54
CA THR A 599 3.88 2.94 -50.72
C THR A 599 4.13 4.26 -49.97
N TYR A 600 5.37 4.48 -49.47
CA TYR A 600 5.63 5.57 -48.52
C TYR A 600 6.65 6.63 -48.99
N GLU A 601 7.43 6.38 -50.00
CA GLU A 601 8.51 7.28 -50.45
C GLU A 601 8.29 7.84 -51.87
N ARG A 602 7.02 7.84 -52.36
CA ARG A 602 6.64 8.49 -53.63
C ARG A 602 6.52 9.99 -53.47
#